data_a7b12f54a5ffe0c1f84f9495ce36ecb8
#
_entry.id   a7b12f54a5ffe0c1f84f9495ce36ecb8
#
_cell.length_a   1.000
_cell.length_b   1.000
_cell.length_c   1.000
_cell.angle_alpha   90.00
_cell.angle_beta   90.00
_cell.angle_gamma   90.00
#
_symmetry.space_group_name_H-M   'P 1'
#
loop_
_entity.id
_entity.type
_entity.pdbx_description
1 polymer ?
#
loop_
_entity_poly.entity_id
_entity_poly.type
_entity_poly.pdbx_seq_one_letter_code
_entity_poly.pdbx_strand_id
1 'polypeptide(L)'
;MAQWQPSTFTPDKTADTAAYAASLSASATSQSLNRTFLSSLFEQIFNSPSEALSLYNAINGTNYSDPGLLTITTLSGALFLGYRNDVSFLIGTTLNLYEHQSSFNPNMPIRGLTYMARLYEGYILETGLDVYSSILLKLPKAQFFVFYNGTTEQPDRLVLRLSDSYPDDGLENHLELCAIMLNINYGHNKALMEKCQTLHDYALFVDTVRHYISSGYTRERAVEIAVEECISNNVLKEFLIRNKAEVLTMLYSEYAWELHLRKLQEEGLEKGLQKGLEEGRQKGLEEGRQQGLQKGLEEGRQQGLQKGLKEGRQKGLKEGQRLSRIEDILELLSEIGCIPDDIRERITSETHLDTLKQWSRNAARCQNLEEFIERM
;
A
#
# COMPACT_ATOMS: atom_id res chain seq x y z
N MET A 1 3.24 -30.95 -7.01
CA MET A 1 3.78 -29.65 -6.57
C MET A 1 3.41 -28.61 -7.61
N ALA A 2 2.29 -27.92 -7.42
CA ALA A 2 1.86 -26.84 -8.30
C ALA A 2 2.57 -25.54 -7.85
N GLN A 3 3.35 -24.93 -8.72
CA GLN A 3 4.01 -23.65 -8.47
C GLN A 3 2.96 -22.53 -8.46
N TRP A 4 2.85 -21.84 -7.33
CA TRP A 4 2.08 -20.60 -7.19
C TRP A 4 2.65 -19.53 -8.13
N GLN A 5 1.84 -19.04 -9.07
CA GLN A 5 2.17 -17.86 -9.87
C GLN A 5 1.28 -16.69 -9.42
N PRO A 6 1.86 -15.54 -9.04
CA PRO A 6 1.06 -14.36 -8.70
C PRO A 6 0.35 -13.84 -9.96
N SER A 7 -0.98 -13.69 -9.86
CA SER A 7 -1.79 -13.05 -10.90
C SER A 7 -1.36 -11.59 -11.05
N THR A 8 -0.99 -11.19 -12.26
CA THR A 8 -0.71 -9.81 -12.64
C THR A 8 -2.03 -9.02 -12.74
N PHE A 9 -2.56 -8.58 -11.61
CA PHE A 9 -3.62 -7.58 -11.59
C PHE A 9 -2.96 -6.19 -11.67
N THR A 10 -3.05 -5.55 -12.84
CA THR A 10 -2.72 -4.13 -13.02
C THR A 10 -4.02 -3.33 -12.89
N PRO A 11 -4.25 -2.60 -11.78
CA PRO A 11 -5.38 -1.67 -11.71
C PRO A 11 -5.12 -0.47 -12.62
N ASP A 12 -6.13 -0.11 -13.40
CA ASP A 12 -6.16 1.13 -14.18
C ASP A 12 -6.18 2.33 -13.23
N LYS A 13 -5.05 3.05 -13.13
CA LYS A 13 -4.76 4.03 -12.09
C LYS A 13 -5.27 5.45 -12.37
N THR A 14 -6.04 5.67 -13.44
CA THR A 14 -6.36 7.05 -13.86
C THR A 14 -7.80 7.50 -13.58
N ALA A 15 -8.75 6.59 -13.36
CA ALA A 15 -10.15 6.95 -13.10
C ALA A 15 -10.49 7.06 -11.59
N ASP A 16 -9.80 6.30 -10.72
CA ASP A 16 -10.14 6.22 -9.28
C ASP A 16 -9.57 7.36 -8.42
N THR A 17 -8.48 8.00 -8.84
CA THR A 17 -7.86 9.08 -8.04
C THR A 17 -8.69 10.37 -8.02
N ALA A 18 -9.39 10.69 -9.10
CA ALA A 18 -10.25 11.87 -9.14
C ALA A 18 -11.56 11.67 -8.35
N ALA A 19 -12.15 10.47 -8.41
CA ALA A 19 -13.34 10.12 -7.62
C ALA A 19 -13.02 10.02 -6.11
N TYR A 20 -11.85 9.50 -5.76
CA TYR A 20 -11.38 9.44 -4.37
C TYR A 20 -11.04 10.83 -3.82
N ALA A 21 -10.39 11.69 -4.59
CA ALA A 21 -10.14 13.08 -4.22
C ALA A 21 -11.43 13.90 -4.08
N ALA A 22 -12.43 13.67 -4.95
CA ALA A 22 -13.74 14.30 -4.85
C ALA A 22 -14.54 13.82 -3.62
N SER A 23 -14.42 12.53 -3.24
CA SER A 23 -15.03 12.00 -2.01
C SER A 23 -14.38 12.57 -0.73
N LEU A 24 -13.07 12.84 -0.75
CA LEU A 24 -12.35 13.48 0.35
C LEU A 24 -12.71 14.97 0.50
N SER A 25 -12.96 15.69 -0.61
CA SER A 25 -13.38 17.09 -0.56
C SER A 25 -14.84 17.28 -0.15
N ALA A 26 -15.73 16.32 -0.43
CA ALA A 26 -17.12 16.34 -0.01
C ALA A 26 -17.30 16.02 1.49
N SER A 27 -16.33 15.34 2.14
CA SER A 27 -16.37 15.03 3.58
C SER A 27 -15.93 16.21 4.47
N ALA A 28 -15.43 17.31 3.89
CA ALA A 28 -14.85 18.42 4.64
C ALA A 28 -15.88 19.44 5.17
N THR A 29 -17.19 19.25 4.93
CA THR A 29 -18.26 20.17 5.38
C THR A 29 -19.31 19.54 6.28
N SER A 30 -19.15 18.30 6.73
CA SER A 30 -20.06 17.72 7.72
C SER A 30 -19.65 18.18 9.13
N GLN A 31 -20.48 19.01 9.75
CA GLN A 31 -20.40 19.40 11.18
C GLN A 31 -20.75 18.22 12.10
N SER A 32 -20.35 16.99 11.79
CA SER A 32 -20.59 15.83 12.64
C SER A 32 -19.67 15.85 13.88
N LEU A 33 -20.19 15.36 15.02
CA LEU A 33 -19.36 15.10 16.20
C LEU A 33 -18.20 14.16 15.85
N ASN A 34 -17.02 14.48 16.36
CA ASN A 34 -15.83 13.72 16.06
C ASN A 34 -15.84 12.36 16.78
N ARG A 35 -15.27 11.36 16.11
CA ARG A 35 -15.22 9.96 16.57
C ARG A 35 -14.49 9.80 17.89
N THR A 36 -13.37 10.51 18.05
CA THR A 36 -12.50 10.41 19.22
C THR A 36 -13.16 11.03 20.45
N PHE A 37 -13.86 12.17 20.30
CA PHE A 37 -14.60 12.79 21.39
C PHE A 37 -15.64 11.84 21.99
N LEU A 38 -16.44 11.18 21.15
CA LEU A 38 -17.50 10.27 21.61
C LEU A 38 -16.92 9.01 22.26
N SER A 39 -15.85 8.43 21.71
CA SER A 39 -15.21 7.25 22.32
C SER A 39 -14.48 7.60 23.62
N SER A 40 -13.78 8.75 23.68
CA SER A 40 -13.14 9.21 24.92
C SER A 40 -14.16 9.50 26.03
N LEU A 41 -15.30 10.10 25.67
CA LEU A 41 -16.37 10.34 26.62
C LEU A 41 -16.98 9.02 27.14
N PHE A 42 -17.25 8.07 26.25
CA PHE A 42 -17.72 6.74 26.62
C PHE A 42 -16.71 6.01 27.53
N GLU A 43 -15.44 6.03 27.17
CA GLU A 43 -14.35 5.46 27.97
C GLU A 43 -14.30 6.07 29.37
N GLN A 44 -14.34 7.40 29.49
CA GLN A 44 -14.30 8.07 30.80
C GLN A 44 -15.50 7.73 31.69
N ILE A 45 -16.67 7.61 31.11
CA ILE A 45 -17.87 7.23 31.87
C ILE A 45 -17.77 5.78 32.32
N PHE A 46 -17.50 4.85 31.41
CA PHE A 46 -17.63 3.42 31.66
C PHE A 46 -16.32 2.74 32.12
N ASN A 47 -15.20 3.45 32.21
CA ASN A 47 -13.99 2.93 32.86
C ASN A 47 -14.06 3.01 34.41
N SER A 48 -15.12 3.58 34.94
CA SER A 48 -15.47 3.51 36.37
C SER A 48 -16.01 2.11 36.70
N PRO A 49 -15.53 1.43 37.76
CA PRO A 49 -16.01 0.08 38.11
C PRO A 49 -17.54 0.04 38.37
N SER A 50 -18.14 1.08 38.96
CA SER A 50 -19.57 1.15 39.19
C SER A 50 -20.38 1.21 37.92
N GLU A 51 -19.96 2.04 36.96
CA GLU A 51 -20.65 2.20 35.69
C GLU A 51 -20.45 1.02 34.76
N ALA A 52 -19.23 0.43 34.74
CA ALA A 52 -18.94 -0.82 34.04
C ALA A 52 -19.79 -1.98 34.56
N LEU A 53 -19.97 -2.06 35.88
CA LEU A 53 -20.83 -3.06 36.52
C LEU A 53 -22.30 -2.87 36.18
N SER A 54 -22.79 -1.63 36.20
CA SER A 54 -24.17 -1.29 35.82
C SER A 54 -24.43 -1.72 34.37
N LEU A 55 -23.53 -1.38 33.44
CA LEU A 55 -23.63 -1.77 32.04
C LEU A 55 -23.54 -3.30 31.83
N TYR A 56 -22.62 -3.96 32.54
CA TYR A 56 -22.52 -5.42 32.55
C TYR A 56 -23.82 -6.10 33.00
N ASN A 57 -24.38 -5.64 34.11
CA ASN A 57 -25.66 -6.15 34.63
C ASN A 57 -26.80 -5.98 33.62
N ALA A 58 -26.89 -4.82 32.99
CA ALA A 58 -27.93 -4.52 32.02
C ALA A 58 -27.85 -5.43 30.78
N ILE A 59 -26.62 -5.71 30.28
CA ILE A 59 -26.37 -6.57 29.11
C ILE A 59 -26.65 -8.03 29.44
N ASN A 60 -26.15 -8.52 30.59
CA ASN A 60 -26.20 -9.93 30.95
C ASN A 60 -27.40 -10.35 31.77
N GLY A 61 -28.25 -9.37 32.20
CA GLY A 61 -29.40 -9.66 33.05
C GLY A 61 -29.01 -10.10 34.46
N THR A 62 -27.85 -9.65 34.95
CA THR A 62 -27.34 -9.93 36.30
C THR A 62 -27.61 -8.76 37.26
N ASN A 63 -27.40 -8.98 38.57
CA ASN A 63 -27.64 -7.95 39.60
C ASN A 63 -26.46 -7.93 40.59
N TYR A 64 -25.25 -7.87 40.11
CA TYR A 64 -24.08 -7.67 40.98
C TYR A 64 -24.14 -6.25 41.61
N SER A 65 -23.88 -6.15 42.90
CA SER A 65 -23.93 -4.89 43.63
C SER A 65 -22.57 -4.35 44.08
N ASP A 66 -21.55 -5.21 44.07
CA ASP A 66 -20.20 -4.85 44.51
C ASP A 66 -19.27 -4.57 43.32
N PRO A 67 -18.93 -3.29 43.06
CA PRO A 67 -17.96 -2.95 41.99
C PRO A 67 -16.54 -3.51 42.20
N GLY A 68 -16.19 -3.90 43.44
CA GLY A 68 -14.91 -4.53 43.74
C GLY A 68 -14.72 -5.93 43.11
N LEU A 69 -15.81 -6.51 42.61
CA LEU A 69 -15.73 -7.76 41.81
C LEU A 69 -15.14 -7.59 40.40
N LEU A 70 -15.02 -6.33 39.95
CA LEU A 70 -14.46 -5.99 38.65
C LEU A 70 -12.97 -5.73 38.76
N THR A 71 -12.19 -6.35 37.85
CA THR A 71 -10.80 -5.99 37.63
C THR A 71 -10.68 -5.34 36.25
N ILE A 72 -10.35 -4.06 36.22
CA ILE A 72 -10.14 -3.33 34.95
C ILE A 72 -8.88 -3.84 34.27
N THR A 73 -8.99 -4.20 33.01
CA THR A 73 -7.90 -4.77 32.17
C THR A 73 -7.67 -3.95 30.91
N THR A 74 -8.17 -2.70 30.86
CA THR A 74 -8.10 -1.83 29.69
C THR A 74 -6.66 -1.65 29.22
N LEU A 75 -6.40 -1.93 27.93
CA LEU A 75 -5.10 -1.82 27.32
C LEU A 75 -4.73 -0.33 27.12
N SER A 76 -3.62 0.10 27.70
CA SER A 76 -3.07 1.44 27.47
C SER A 76 -1.97 1.35 26.40
N GLY A 77 -2.04 2.18 25.36
CA GLY A 77 -1.18 2.11 24.17
C GLY A 77 0.33 2.16 24.42
N ALA A 78 0.80 2.69 25.59
CA ALA A 78 2.21 2.76 25.93
C ALA A 78 2.84 1.38 26.25
N LEU A 79 2.07 0.46 26.83
CA LEU A 79 2.51 -0.88 27.22
C LEU A 79 2.30 -1.95 26.11
N PHE A 80 1.37 -1.72 25.19
CA PHE A 80 0.92 -2.73 24.22
C PHE A 80 1.18 -2.33 22.76
N LEU A 81 2.31 -1.68 22.48
CA LEU A 81 2.76 -1.35 21.11
C LEU A 81 1.70 -0.58 20.27
N GLY A 82 0.96 0.35 20.92
CA GLY A 82 -0.05 1.17 20.25
C GLY A 82 -1.45 0.55 20.17
N TYR A 83 -1.65 -0.65 20.67
CA TYR A 83 -3.00 -1.22 20.82
C TYR A 83 -3.72 -0.59 22.00
N ARG A 84 -4.90 -0.05 21.75
CA ARG A 84 -5.78 0.56 22.74
C ARG A 84 -7.21 0.09 22.48
N ASN A 85 -7.90 -0.33 23.53
CA ASN A 85 -9.32 -0.57 23.53
C ASN A 85 -10.02 0.43 24.48
N ASP A 86 -11.31 0.68 24.28
CA ASP A 86 -12.02 1.68 25.07
C ASP A 86 -12.18 1.22 26.52
N VAL A 87 -12.86 0.11 26.77
CA VAL A 87 -13.03 -0.46 28.11
C VAL A 87 -12.89 -1.97 28.09
N SER A 88 -12.09 -2.55 29.00
CA SER A 88 -12.11 -3.98 29.25
C SER A 88 -11.94 -4.29 30.72
N PHE A 89 -12.57 -5.39 31.17
CA PHE A 89 -12.55 -5.81 32.54
C PHE A 89 -12.87 -7.30 32.70
N LEU A 90 -12.35 -7.87 33.78
CA LEU A 90 -12.68 -9.22 34.23
C LEU A 90 -13.71 -9.13 35.36
N ILE A 91 -14.76 -9.95 35.28
CA ILE A 91 -15.70 -10.18 36.36
C ILE A 91 -15.97 -11.68 36.50
N GLY A 92 -15.62 -12.25 37.66
CA GLY A 92 -15.69 -13.69 37.86
C GLY A 92 -14.90 -14.47 36.81
N THR A 93 -15.58 -15.26 35.99
CA THR A 93 -14.99 -16.05 34.89
C THR A 93 -15.26 -15.47 33.51
N THR A 94 -15.56 -14.17 33.44
CA THR A 94 -15.91 -13.52 32.16
C THR A 94 -14.99 -12.32 31.91
N LEU A 95 -14.29 -12.33 30.78
CA LEU A 95 -13.49 -11.23 30.26
C LEU A 95 -14.33 -10.43 29.26
N ASN A 96 -14.53 -9.16 29.54
CA ASN A 96 -15.37 -8.29 28.74
C ASN A 96 -14.51 -7.30 27.97
N LEU A 97 -14.79 -7.14 26.68
CA LEU A 97 -14.24 -6.11 25.80
C LEU A 97 -15.38 -5.26 25.27
N TYR A 98 -15.36 -3.97 25.59
CA TYR A 98 -16.34 -2.98 25.20
C TYR A 98 -15.68 -1.93 24.33
N GLU A 99 -16.19 -1.75 23.10
CA GLU A 99 -15.70 -0.79 22.12
C GLU A 99 -16.83 0.16 21.72
N HIS A 100 -16.57 1.44 21.70
CA HIS A 100 -17.49 2.44 21.19
C HIS A 100 -17.20 2.76 19.72
N GLN A 101 -18.23 2.86 18.89
CA GLN A 101 -18.10 3.16 17.46
C GLN A 101 -19.09 4.22 17.01
N SER A 102 -18.59 5.37 16.56
CA SER A 102 -19.40 6.44 15.95
C SER A 102 -19.56 6.29 14.42
N SER A 103 -19.03 5.23 13.84
CA SER A 103 -19.25 4.82 12.45
C SER A 103 -19.33 3.32 12.37
N PHE A 104 -20.19 2.80 11.49
CA PHE A 104 -20.26 1.36 11.27
C PHE A 104 -18.93 0.81 10.71
N ASN A 105 -18.41 -0.24 11.36
CA ASN A 105 -17.20 -0.92 10.92
C ASN A 105 -17.42 -2.43 10.97
N PRO A 106 -17.57 -3.12 9.82
CA PRO A 106 -17.77 -4.56 9.77
C PRO A 106 -16.53 -5.36 10.20
N ASN A 107 -15.34 -4.73 10.24
CA ASN A 107 -14.08 -5.38 10.59
C ASN A 107 -13.81 -5.43 12.11
N MET A 108 -14.81 -5.15 12.95
CA MET A 108 -14.67 -5.24 14.41
C MET A 108 -14.22 -6.61 14.91
N PRO A 109 -14.64 -7.76 14.34
CA PRO A 109 -14.12 -9.06 14.76
C PRO A 109 -12.61 -9.21 14.54
N ILE A 110 -12.05 -8.65 13.46
CA ILE A 110 -10.60 -8.67 13.19
C ILE A 110 -9.85 -7.86 14.27
N ARG A 111 -10.34 -6.67 14.61
CA ARG A 111 -9.77 -5.86 15.69
C ARG A 111 -9.91 -6.56 17.04
N GLY A 112 -11.09 -7.13 17.32
CA GLY A 112 -11.38 -7.87 18.53
C GLY A 112 -10.46 -9.07 18.74
N LEU A 113 -10.11 -9.80 17.68
CA LEU A 113 -9.15 -10.90 17.75
C LEU A 113 -7.80 -10.44 18.31
N THR A 114 -7.29 -9.32 17.82
CA THR A 114 -6.03 -8.75 18.30
C THR A 114 -6.11 -8.30 19.76
N TYR A 115 -7.21 -7.63 20.15
CA TYR A 115 -7.40 -7.17 21.52
C TYR A 115 -7.57 -8.35 22.49
N MET A 116 -8.40 -9.34 22.15
CA MET A 116 -8.62 -10.54 22.97
C MET A 116 -7.35 -11.35 23.17
N ALA A 117 -6.52 -11.49 22.13
CA ALA A 117 -5.23 -12.16 22.25
C ALA A 117 -4.34 -11.48 23.30
N ARG A 118 -4.28 -10.14 23.30
CA ARG A 118 -3.49 -9.36 24.28
C ARG A 118 -4.07 -9.43 25.69
N LEU A 119 -5.38 -9.38 25.83
CA LEU A 119 -6.05 -9.51 27.13
C LEU A 119 -5.82 -10.89 27.74
N TYR A 120 -5.88 -11.96 26.94
CA TYR A 120 -5.55 -13.29 27.42
C TYR A 120 -4.06 -13.47 27.73
N GLU A 121 -3.16 -12.88 26.93
CA GLU A 121 -1.73 -12.87 27.22
C GLU A 121 -1.46 -12.21 28.59
N GLY A 122 -2.06 -11.05 28.87
CA GLY A 122 -1.98 -10.39 30.16
C GLY A 122 -2.52 -11.27 31.30
N TYR A 123 -3.72 -11.84 31.12
CA TYR A 123 -4.32 -12.74 32.11
C TYR A 123 -3.44 -13.96 32.43
N ILE A 124 -2.86 -14.61 31.40
CA ILE A 124 -1.98 -15.76 31.55
C ILE A 124 -0.73 -15.40 32.35
N LEU A 125 -0.11 -14.23 32.04
CA LEU A 125 1.07 -13.73 32.75
C LEU A 125 0.76 -13.40 34.22
N GLU A 126 -0.32 -12.68 34.49
CA GLU A 126 -0.72 -12.26 35.84
C GLU A 126 -1.10 -13.45 36.73
N THR A 127 -1.72 -14.48 36.15
CA THR A 127 -2.13 -15.70 36.89
C THR A 127 -1.06 -16.77 36.93
N GLY A 128 0.06 -16.58 36.22
CA GLY A 128 1.17 -17.55 36.20
C GLY A 128 0.80 -18.89 35.53
N LEU A 129 -0.15 -18.88 34.58
CA LEU A 129 -0.53 -20.08 33.83
C LEU A 129 0.56 -20.49 32.84
N ASP A 130 0.91 -21.76 32.81
CA ASP A 130 1.88 -22.33 31.87
C ASP A 130 1.17 -22.93 30.65
N VAL A 131 1.20 -22.25 29.54
CA VAL A 131 0.58 -22.66 28.25
C VAL A 131 1.22 -23.90 27.63
N TYR A 132 2.41 -24.28 28.09
CA TYR A 132 3.12 -25.48 27.65
C TYR A 132 2.84 -26.70 28.56
N SER A 133 2.02 -26.52 29.62
CA SER A 133 1.60 -27.58 30.47
C SER A 133 0.76 -28.61 29.73
N SER A 134 0.85 -29.89 30.13
CA SER A 134 -0.03 -30.97 29.65
C SER A 134 -1.44 -30.92 30.25
N ILE A 135 -1.69 -30.04 31.22
CA ILE A 135 -2.98 -29.84 31.87
C ILE A 135 -3.79 -28.80 31.14
N LEU A 136 -5.07 -29.10 30.83
CA LEU A 136 -5.97 -28.15 30.19
C LEU A 136 -6.19 -26.90 31.05
N LEU A 137 -5.71 -25.74 30.57
CA LEU A 137 -5.93 -24.49 31.25
C LEU A 137 -7.37 -24.00 31.10
N LYS A 138 -7.87 -23.30 32.12
CA LYS A 138 -9.18 -22.65 32.11
C LYS A 138 -9.00 -21.17 31.98
N LEU A 139 -9.45 -20.62 30.84
CA LEU A 139 -9.45 -19.19 30.57
C LEU A 139 -10.84 -18.60 30.85
N PRO A 140 -10.95 -17.30 31.18
CA PRO A 140 -12.22 -16.62 31.25
C PRO A 140 -12.96 -16.67 29.91
N LYS A 141 -14.30 -16.71 29.97
CA LYS A 141 -15.11 -16.59 28.74
C LYS A 141 -15.00 -15.17 28.19
N ALA A 142 -14.71 -15.04 26.90
CA ALA A 142 -14.68 -13.74 26.23
C ALA A 142 -16.09 -13.27 25.85
N GLN A 143 -16.39 -12.00 26.13
CA GLN A 143 -17.55 -11.27 25.59
C GLN A 143 -17.05 -10.02 24.89
N PHE A 144 -17.47 -9.81 23.65
CA PHE A 144 -17.11 -8.64 22.87
C PHE A 144 -18.35 -7.88 22.41
N PHE A 145 -18.53 -6.66 22.93
CA PHE A 145 -19.63 -5.78 22.58
C PHE A 145 -19.11 -4.50 21.92
N VAL A 146 -19.80 -4.09 20.86
CA VAL A 146 -19.56 -2.84 20.13
C VAL A 146 -20.76 -1.94 20.33
N PHE A 147 -20.57 -0.80 20.98
CA PHE A 147 -21.61 0.20 21.21
C PHE A 147 -21.61 1.18 20.06
N TYR A 148 -22.57 1.01 19.16
CA TYR A 148 -22.70 1.85 17.98
C TYR A 148 -23.53 3.10 18.29
N ASN A 149 -22.91 4.25 18.09
CA ASN A 149 -23.53 5.56 18.18
C ASN A 149 -23.18 6.42 16.96
N GLY A 150 -23.43 5.89 15.76
CA GLY A 150 -23.20 6.58 14.48
C GLY A 150 -24.47 7.18 13.90
N THR A 151 -24.33 7.89 12.79
CA THR A 151 -25.45 8.54 12.08
C THR A 151 -26.07 7.68 10.99
N THR A 152 -25.38 6.61 10.56
CA THR A 152 -25.94 5.65 9.62
C THR A 152 -26.91 4.74 10.34
N GLU A 153 -28.09 4.52 9.77
CA GLU A 153 -29.10 3.64 10.33
C GLU A 153 -28.57 2.21 10.49
N GLN A 154 -28.71 1.66 11.69
CA GLN A 154 -28.28 0.30 12.01
C GLN A 154 -29.35 -0.36 12.91
N PRO A 155 -29.50 -1.69 12.83
CA PRO A 155 -30.44 -2.41 13.70
C PRO A 155 -30.02 -2.28 15.17
N ASP A 156 -30.97 -2.50 16.08
CA ASP A 156 -30.73 -2.47 17.54
C ASP A 156 -29.61 -3.44 17.94
N ARG A 157 -29.55 -4.60 17.30
CA ARG A 157 -28.53 -5.62 17.56
C ARG A 157 -28.08 -6.28 16.27
N LEU A 158 -26.76 -6.36 16.06
CA LEU A 158 -26.13 -7.06 14.94
C LEU A 158 -24.98 -7.94 15.45
N VAL A 159 -24.86 -9.16 14.93
CA VAL A 159 -23.72 -10.04 15.19
C VAL A 159 -22.76 -9.94 14.02
N LEU A 160 -21.57 -9.44 14.28
CA LEU A 160 -20.47 -9.39 13.32
C LEU A 160 -19.59 -10.63 13.56
N ARG A 161 -19.23 -11.33 12.51
CA ARG A 161 -18.47 -12.59 12.58
C ARG A 161 -17.11 -12.46 11.90
N LEU A 162 -16.11 -13.08 12.48
CA LEU A 162 -14.79 -13.15 11.86
C LEU A 162 -14.85 -13.96 10.55
N SER A 163 -15.69 -15.00 10.54
CA SER A 163 -15.92 -15.83 9.35
C SER A 163 -16.44 -15.06 8.13
N ASP A 164 -17.14 -13.93 8.32
CA ASP A 164 -17.58 -13.08 7.22
C ASP A 164 -16.41 -12.42 6.44
N SER A 165 -15.20 -12.46 7.01
CA SER A 165 -13.98 -11.94 6.38
C SER A 165 -13.20 -12.97 5.58
N TYR A 166 -13.57 -14.25 5.65
CA TYR A 166 -12.88 -15.32 4.94
C TYR A 166 -13.43 -15.51 3.52
N PRO A 167 -12.58 -15.93 2.57
CA PRO A 167 -13.06 -16.28 1.24
C PRO A 167 -14.02 -17.48 1.30
N ASP A 168 -15.05 -17.46 0.48
CA ASP A 168 -15.96 -18.60 0.31
C ASP A 168 -15.34 -19.61 -0.66
N ASP A 169 -14.45 -20.45 -0.15
CA ASP A 169 -13.72 -21.49 -0.90
C ASP A 169 -14.21 -22.91 -0.59
N GLY A 170 -15.25 -23.03 0.25
CA GLY A 170 -15.81 -24.31 0.67
C GLY A 170 -14.97 -25.06 1.72
N LEU A 171 -13.92 -24.45 2.25
CA LEU A 171 -13.12 -25.04 3.33
C LEU A 171 -13.75 -24.73 4.70
N GLU A 172 -13.57 -25.67 5.64
CA GLU A 172 -14.05 -25.51 7.01
C GLU A 172 -13.20 -24.45 7.75
N ASN A 173 -13.86 -23.53 8.42
CA ASN A 173 -13.23 -22.52 9.26
C ASN A 173 -13.10 -23.03 10.71
N HIS A 174 -11.89 -23.00 11.27
CA HIS A 174 -11.60 -23.41 12.64
C HIS A 174 -11.37 -22.25 13.62
N LEU A 175 -11.39 -20.99 13.16
CA LEU A 175 -11.23 -19.81 14.00
C LEU A 175 -12.45 -18.88 13.84
N GLU A 176 -13.19 -18.69 14.92
CA GLU A 176 -14.34 -17.79 14.96
C GLU A 176 -14.25 -16.83 16.14
N LEU A 177 -14.59 -15.57 15.88
CA LEU A 177 -14.82 -14.54 16.89
C LEU A 177 -16.06 -13.74 16.49
N CYS A 178 -16.98 -13.57 17.43
CA CYS A 178 -18.18 -12.77 17.24
C CYS A 178 -18.11 -11.49 18.07
N ALA A 179 -18.37 -10.35 17.41
CA ALA A 179 -18.64 -9.07 18.06
C ALA A 179 -20.14 -8.79 18.02
N ILE A 180 -20.72 -8.47 19.17
CA ILE A 180 -22.15 -8.11 19.26
C ILE A 180 -22.25 -6.59 19.22
N MET A 181 -22.70 -6.04 18.10
CA MET A 181 -22.98 -4.62 18.00
C MET A 181 -24.36 -4.31 18.57
N LEU A 182 -24.41 -3.30 19.44
CA LEU A 182 -25.61 -2.74 20.04
C LEU A 182 -25.76 -1.28 19.61
N ASN A 183 -26.87 -0.93 18.98
CA ASN A 183 -27.16 0.44 18.61
C ASN A 183 -27.60 1.21 19.84
N ILE A 184 -26.76 2.14 20.31
CA ILE A 184 -27.00 2.94 21.50
C ILE A 184 -27.43 4.39 21.17
N ASN A 185 -27.89 4.66 19.96
CA ASN A 185 -28.53 5.95 19.66
C ASN A 185 -29.80 6.10 20.47
N TYR A 186 -30.14 7.36 20.80
CA TYR A 186 -31.38 7.66 21.55
C TYR A 186 -32.60 7.09 20.81
N GLY A 187 -33.46 6.41 21.54
CA GLY A 187 -34.64 5.72 20.99
C GLY A 187 -34.42 4.24 20.62
N HIS A 188 -33.18 3.78 20.52
CA HIS A 188 -32.83 2.39 20.27
C HIS A 188 -32.63 1.58 21.56
N ASN A 189 -32.64 0.24 21.45
CA ASN A 189 -32.36 -0.71 22.56
C ASN A 189 -33.04 -0.31 23.90
N LYS A 190 -34.33 0.05 23.88
CA LYS A 190 -35.05 0.55 25.04
C LYS A 190 -34.89 -0.29 26.29
N ALA A 191 -35.00 -1.62 26.19
CA ALA A 191 -34.84 -2.54 27.31
C ALA A 191 -33.44 -2.50 27.96
N LEU A 192 -32.38 -2.19 27.18
CA LEU A 192 -31.04 -2.00 27.70
C LEU A 192 -30.91 -0.63 28.36
N MET A 193 -31.48 0.42 27.76
CA MET A 193 -31.48 1.79 28.27
C MET A 193 -32.23 1.90 29.61
N GLU A 194 -33.36 1.20 29.75
CA GLU A 194 -34.13 1.13 31.02
C GLU A 194 -33.36 0.47 32.15
N LYS A 195 -32.42 -0.44 31.84
CA LYS A 195 -31.60 -1.14 32.84
C LYS A 195 -30.28 -0.46 33.18
N CYS A 196 -29.80 0.44 32.31
CA CYS A 196 -28.58 1.20 32.52
C CYS A 196 -28.83 2.69 32.29
N GLN A 197 -29.18 3.41 33.37
CA GLN A 197 -29.50 4.84 33.30
C GLN A 197 -28.32 5.65 32.72
N THR A 198 -27.09 5.32 33.08
CA THR A 198 -25.90 6.01 32.59
C THR A 198 -25.73 5.87 31.08
N LEU A 199 -26.07 4.70 30.51
CA LEU A 199 -26.06 4.51 29.05
C LEU A 199 -27.16 5.30 28.36
N HIS A 200 -28.38 5.34 28.95
CA HIS A 200 -29.46 6.16 28.48
C HIS A 200 -29.08 7.66 28.48
N ASP A 201 -28.52 8.13 29.57
CA ASP A 201 -28.09 9.52 29.72
C ASP A 201 -26.98 9.90 28.74
N TYR A 202 -26.03 8.98 28.50
CA TYR A 202 -25.03 9.14 27.46
C TYR A 202 -25.66 9.28 26.05
N ALA A 203 -26.61 8.41 25.72
CA ALA A 203 -27.32 8.46 24.44
C ALA A 203 -28.08 9.80 24.28
N LEU A 204 -28.75 10.25 25.31
CA LEU A 204 -29.49 11.52 25.33
C LEU A 204 -28.55 12.73 25.20
N PHE A 205 -27.43 12.73 25.91
CA PHE A 205 -26.42 13.79 25.81
C PHE A 205 -25.92 13.92 24.36
N VAL A 206 -25.54 12.79 23.71
CA VAL A 206 -25.08 12.79 22.32
C VAL A 206 -26.17 13.28 21.37
N ASP A 207 -27.41 12.88 21.57
CA ASP A 207 -28.54 13.32 20.76
C ASP A 207 -28.76 14.83 20.89
N THR A 208 -28.69 15.36 22.13
CA THR A 208 -28.78 16.79 22.40
C THR A 208 -27.71 17.60 21.70
N VAL A 209 -26.46 17.13 21.74
CA VAL A 209 -25.35 17.79 21.01
C VAL A 209 -25.61 17.78 19.51
N ARG A 210 -26.02 16.65 18.94
CA ARG A 210 -26.38 16.55 17.52
C ARG A 210 -27.52 17.46 17.13
N HIS A 211 -28.50 17.58 17.96
CA HIS A 211 -29.62 18.51 17.75
C HIS A 211 -29.13 19.95 17.59
N TYR A 212 -28.25 20.42 18.47
CA TYR A 212 -27.72 21.78 18.38
C TYR A 212 -26.80 21.96 17.15
N ILE A 213 -26.00 20.96 16.80
CA ILE A 213 -25.20 20.99 15.56
C ILE A 213 -26.11 21.10 14.32
N SER A 214 -27.19 20.32 14.26
CA SER A 214 -28.16 20.37 13.15
C SER A 214 -28.94 21.69 13.10
N SER A 215 -29.05 22.39 14.23
CA SER A 215 -29.63 23.72 14.34
C SER A 215 -28.67 24.86 13.95
N GLY A 216 -27.44 24.52 13.50
CA GLY A 216 -26.49 25.49 12.95
C GLY A 216 -25.46 26.04 13.96
N TYR A 217 -25.41 25.52 15.18
CA TYR A 217 -24.36 25.87 16.13
C TYR A 217 -23.02 25.22 15.77
N THR A 218 -21.90 25.87 16.14
CA THR A 218 -20.58 25.22 16.08
C THR A 218 -20.53 24.06 17.05
N ARG A 219 -19.63 23.11 16.83
CA ARG A 219 -19.46 21.91 17.68
C ARG A 219 -19.23 22.29 19.14
N GLU A 220 -18.30 23.23 19.36
CA GLU A 220 -17.94 23.71 20.69
C GLU A 220 -19.17 24.31 21.40
N ARG A 221 -19.89 25.18 20.70
CA ARG A 221 -21.08 25.82 21.27
C ARG A 221 -22.22 24.84 21.51
N ALA A 222 -22.41 23.87 20.61
CA ALA A 222 -23.39 22.80 20.74
C ALA A 222 -23.11 21.94 22.00
N VAL A 223 -21.86 21.57 22.24
CA VAL A 223 -21.48 20.80 23.44
C VAL A 223 -21.62 21.65 24.70
N GLU A 224 -21.20 22.92 24.70
CA GLU A 224 -21.40 23.81 25.84
C GLU A 224 -22.90 23.90 26.26
N ILE A 225 -23.79 24.16 25.28
CA ILE A 225 -25.21 24.24 25.51
C ILE A 225 -25.77 22.89 26.00
N ALA A 226 -25.38 21.78 25.36
CA ALA A 226 -25.83 20.46 25.75
C ALA A 226 -25.37 20.08 27.17
N VAL A 227 -24.15 20.44 27.58
CA VAL A 227 -23.66 20.23 28.94
C VAL A 227 -24.53 20.99 29.94
N GLU A 228 -24.85 22.27 29.67
CA GLU A 228 -25.68 23.09 30.56
C GLU A 228 -27.13 22.57 30.66
N GLU A 229 -27.70 22.20 29.53
CA GLU A 229 -29.04 21.62 29.47
C GLU A 229 -29.13 20.27 30.18
N CYS A 230 -28.19 19.36 29.92
CA CYS A 230 -28.14 18.04 30.55
C CYS A 230 -27.94 18.15 32.06
N ILE A 231 -27.08 19.04 32.54
CA ILE A 231 -26.91 19.31 33.99
C ILE A 231 -28.25 19.79 34.60
N SER A 232 -28.97 20.70 33.92
CA SER A 232 -30.24 21.24 34.37
C SER A 232 -31.33 20.17 34.41
N ASN A 233 -31.33 19.25 33.49
CA ASN A 233 -32.28 18.14 33.35
C ASN A 233 -31.87 16.88 34.14
N ASN A 234 -30.81 16.95 34.93
CA ASN A 234 -30.28 15.84 35.73
C ASN A 234 -29.71 14.64 34.89
N VAL A 235 -29.33 14.89 33.64
CA VAL A 235 -28.74 13.91 32.73
C VAL A 235 -27.21 13.93 32.88
N LEU A 236 -26.58 12.81 33.22
CA LEU A 236 -25.12 12.70 33.54
C LEU A 236 -24.63 13.82 34.51
N LYS A 237 -25.49 14.38 35.33
CA LYS A 237 -25.22 15.61 36.05
C LYS A 237 -23.94 15.59 36.86
N GLU A 238 -23.76 14.58 37.71
CA GLU A 238 -22.56 14.49 38.57
C GLU A 238 -21.28 14.35 37.76
N PHE A 239 -21.33 13.57 36.71
CA PHE A 239 -20.21 13.39 35.78
C PHE A 239 -19.88 14.70 35.07
N LEU A 240 -20.88 15.37 34.49
CA LEU A 240 -20.69 16.61 33.73
C LEU A 240 -20.22 17.77 34.63
N ILE A 241 -20.71 17.88 35.86
CA ILE A 241 -20.23 18.92 36.82
C ILE A 241 -18.76 18.67 37.15
N ARG A 242 -18.40 17.42 37.46
CA ARG A 242 -17.02 17.07 37.85
C ARG A 242 -16.03 17.22 36.69
N ASN A 243 -16.43 16.88 35.48
CA ASN A 243 -15.53 16.77 34.32
C ASN A 243 -15.81 17.85 33.24
N LYS A 244 -16.58 18.95 33.57
CA LYS A 244 -16.97 19.97 32.57
C LYS A 244 -15.77 20.53 31.80
N ALA A 245 -14.71 20.89 32.50
CA ALA A 245 -13.49 21.44 31.86
C ALA A 245 -12.79 20.42 30.95
N GLU A 246 -12.77 19.16 31.39
CA GLU A 246 -12.12 18.07 30.61
C GLU A 246 -12.93 17.71 29.36
N VAL A 247 -14.26 17.62 29.46
CA VAL A 247 -15.18 17.40 28.34
C VAL A 247 -15.02 18.49 27.27
N LEU A 248 -14.89 19.78 27.70
CA LEU A 248 -14.62 20.87 26.75
C LEU A 248 -13.19 20.81 26.18
N THR A 249 -12.22 20.49 27.03
CA THR A 249 -10.79 20.38 26.57
C THR A 249 -10.60 19.26 25.55
N MET A 250 -11.34 18.15 25.68
CA MET A 250 -11.30 17.07 24.67
C MET A 250 -11.66 17.57 23.26
N LEU A 251 -12.62 18.47 23.14
CA LEU A 251 -12.97 19.07 21.85
C LEU A 251 -11.83 19.89 21.26
N TYR A 252 -11.15 20.70 22.08
CA TYR A 252 -10.06 21.55 21.62
C TYR A 252 -8.79 20.76 21.29
N SER A 253 -8.44 19.77 22.11
CA SER A 253 -7.28 18.92 21.88
C SER A 253 -7.46 18.08 20.61
N GLU A 254 -8.67 17.65 20.35
CA GLU A 254 -9.05 16.89 19.18
C GLU A 254 -8.97 17.71 17.88
N TYR A 255 -9.47 18.96 17.90
CA TYR A 255 -9.31 19.87 16.77
C TYR A 255 -7.83 20.13 16.43
N ALA A 256 -7.00 20.37 17.45
CA ALA A 256 -5.56 20.52 17.27
C ALA A 256 -4.90 19.24 16.70
N TRP A 257 -5.34 18.07 17.16
CA TRP A 257 -4.86 16.77 16.67
C TRP A 257 -5.33 16.48 15.25
N GLU A 258 -6.59 16.77 14.89
CA GLU A 258 -7.07 16.66 13.51
C GLU A 258 -6.31 17.56 12.55
N LEU A 259 -6.08 18.81 12.97
CA LEU A 259 -5.26 19.75 12.19
C LEU A 259 -3.83 19.22 11.99
N HIS A 260 -3.25 18.65 13.04
CA HIS A 260 -1.93 18.01 12.99
C HIS A 260 -1.92 16.80 12.05
N LEU A 261 -2.90 15.89 12.15
CA LEU A 261 -3.04 14.73 11.26
C LEU A 261 -3.21 15.14 9.80
N ARG A 262 -4.02 16.18 9.54
CA ARG A 262 -4.19 16.71 8.18
C ARG A 262 -2.88 17.22 7.62
N LYS A 263 -2.12 17.99 8.41
CA LYS A 263 -0.78 18.45 8.00
C LYS A 263 0.18 17.30 7.73
N LEU A 264 0.18 16.27 8.58
CA LEU A 264 1.00 15.08 8.36
C LEU A 264 0.62 14.32 7.08
N GLN A 265 -0.69 14.24 6.76
CA GLN A 265 -1.16 13.63 5.51
C GLN A 265 -0.73 14.45 4.28
N GLU A 266 -0.86 15.78 4.35
CA GLU A 266 -0.42 16.70 3.28
C GLU A 266 1.09 16.59 3.06
N GLU A 267 1.89 16.60 4.12
CA GLU A 267 3.35 16.40 4.04
C GLU A 267 3.73 15.01 3.52
N GLY A 268 3.00 13.96 3.92
CA GLY A 268 3.20 12.61 3.44
C GLY A 268 2.92 12.47 1.95
N LEU A 269 1.83 13.10 1.47
CA LEU A 269 1.46 13.14 0.07
C LEU A 269 2.50 13.90 -0.76
N GLU A 270 2.95 15.06 -0.28
CA GLU A 270 3.96 15.88 -0.94
C GLU A 270 5.31 15.14 -1.06
N LYS A 271 5.77 14.53 0.04
CA LYS A 271 6.99 13.70 0.04
C LYS A 271 6.87 12.49 -0.88
N GLY A 272 5.70 11.83 -0.89
CA GLY A 272 5.42 10.70 -1.77
C GLY A 272 5.45 11.12 -3.25
N LEU A 273 4.85 12.27 -3.59
CA LEU A 273 4.84 12.82 -4.94
C LEU A 273 6.27 13.19 -5.40
N GLN A 274 7.03 13.89 -4.56
CA GLN A 274 8.42 14.26 -4.86
C GLN A 274 9.30 13.02 -5.08
N LYS A 275 9.18 12.01 -4.22
CA LYS A 275 9.92 10.76 -4.36
C LYS A 275 9.54 10.01 -5.64
N GLY A 276 8.26 9.90 -5.93
CA GLY A 276 7.77 9.26 -7.16
C GLY A 276 8.24 9.97 -8.42
N LEU A 277 8.26 11.31 -8.41
CA LEU A 277 8.74 12.12 -9.54
C LEU A 277 10.25 11.95 -9.76
N GLU A 278 11.04 11.94 -8.69
CA GLU A 278 12.49 11.73 -8.78
C GLU A 278 12.85 10.32 -9.24
N GLU A 279 12.19 9.29 -8.69
CA GLU A 279 12.38 7.89 -9.12
C GLU A 279 11.97 7.69 -10.58
N GLY A 280 10.85 8.29 -11.01
CA GLY A 280 10.39 8.26 -12.39
C GLY A 280 11.37 8.94 -13.34
N ARG A 281 11.91 10.11 -12.94
CA ARG A 281 12.93 10.83 -13.70
C ARG A 281 14.23 10.03 -13.86
N GLN A 282 14.69 9.41 -12.78
CA GLN A 282 15.92 8.60 -12.80
C GLN A 282 15.76 7.36 -13.67
N LYS A 283 14.64 6.64 -13.55
CA LYS A 283 14.34 5.48 -14.40
C LYS A 283 14.23 5.87 -15.88
N GLY A 284 13.50 6.93 -16.19
CA GLY A 284 13.38 7.42 -17.58
C GLY A 284 14.72 7.83 -18.20
N LEU A 285 15.60 8.46 -17.40
CA LEU A 285 16.95 8.84 -17.85
C LEU A 285 17.83 7.61 -18.14
N GLU A 286 17.79 6.61 -17.24
CA GLU A 286 18.58 5.39 -17.40
C GLU A 286 18.10 4.53 -18.58
N GLU A 287 16.78 4.36 -18.71
CA GLU A 287 16.19 3.65 -19.86
C GLU A 287 16.48 4.36 -21.18
N GLY A 288 16.35 5.69 -21.23
CA GLY A 288 16.69 6.49 -22.41
C GLY A 288 18.16 6.38 -22.78
N ARG A 289 19.07 6.39 -21.79
CA ARG A 289 20.51 6.20 -22.01
C ARG A 289 20.83 4.81 -22.57
N GLN A 290 20.23 3.75 -21.99
CA GLN A 290 20.44 2.38 -22.46
C GLN A 290 19.92 2.18 -23.89
N GLN A 291 18.72 2.66 -24.20
CA GLN A 291 18.15 2.58 -25.55
C GLN A 291 18.97 3.35 -26.56
N GLY A 292 19.43 4.57 -26.20
CA GLY A 292 20.30 5.37 -27.04
C GLY A 292 21.64 4.71 -27.34
N LEU A 293 22.28 4.11 -26.33
CA LEU A 293 23.52 3.37 -26.49
C LEU A 293 23.36 2.15 -27.41
N GLN A 294 22.28 1.38 -27.19
CA GLN A 294 22.00 0.19 -27.98
C GLN A 294 21.73 0.51 -29.47
N LYS A 295 20.92 1.56 -29.74
CA LYS A 295 20.69 2.03 -31.10
C LYS A 295 21.96 2.53 -31.77
N GLY A 296 22.76 3.36 -31.08
CA GLY A 296 24.02 3.85 -31.60
C GLY A 296 25.03 2.75 -31.92
N LEU A 297 25.11 1.73 -31.08
CA LEU A 297 25.98 0.58 -31.30
C LEU A 297 25.54 -0.24 -32.52
N GLU A 298 24.23 -0.49 -32.66
CA GLU A 298 23.69 -1.25 -33.81
C GLU A 298 23.85 -0.50 -35.13
N GLU A 299 23.54 0.81 -35.15
CA GLU A 299 23.74 1.65 -36.33
C GLU A 299 25.22 1.76 -36.71
N GLY A 300 26.10 1.97 -35.74
CA GLY A 300 27.55 2.00 -35.97
C GLY A 300 28.09 0.67 -36.52
N ARG A 301 27.60 -0.46 -35.99
CA ARG A 301 27.98 -1.80 -36.49
C ARG A 301 27.53 -2.03 -37.93
N GLN A 302 26.28 -1.64 -38.26
CA GLN A 302 25.74 -1.78 -39.61
C GLN A 302 26.48 -0.91 -40.62
N GLN A 303 26.76 0.36 -40.29
CA GLN A 303 27.52 1.26 -41.15
C GLN A 303 28.95 0.76 -41.36
N GLY A 304 29.63 0.31 -40.29
CA GLY A 304 30.97 -0.25 -40.35
C GLY A 304 31.04 -1.49 -41.24
N LEU A 305 30.05 -2.40 -41.10
CA LEU A 305 29.98 -3.61 -41.92
C LEU A 305 29.77 -3.30 -43.41
N GLN A 306 28.82 -2.39 -43.72
CA GLN A 306 28.57 -1.97 -45.11
C GLN A 306 29.80 -1.31 -45.75
N LYS A 307 30.47 -0.41 -45.01
CA LYS A 307 31.68 0.27 -45.50
C LYS A 307 32.81 -0.73 -45.73
N GLY A 308 33.07 -1.63 -44.75
CA GLY A 308 34.09 -2.67 -44.86
C GLY A 308 33.84 -3.62 -46.04
N LEU A 309 32.57 -4.04 -46.24
CA LEU A 309 32.19 -4.91 -47.35
C LEU A 309 32.40 -4.25 -48.72
N LYS A 310 32.00 -2.95 -48.84
CA LYS A 310 32.19 -2.17 -50.05
C LYS A 310 33.66 -1.97 -50.38
N GLU A 311 34.48 -1.57 -49.41
CA GLU A 311 35.94 -1.40 -49.59
C GLU A 311 36.64 -2.71 -49.90
N GLY A 312 36.30 -3.80 -49.15
CA GLY A 312 36.85 -5.12 -49.42
C GLY A 312 36.52 -5.63 -50.81
N ARG A 313 35.25 -5.45 -51.27
CA ARG A 313 34.84 -5.83 -52.62
C ARG A 313 35.57 -5.04 -53.69
N GLN A 314 35.77 -3.73 -53.50
CA GLN A 314 36.53 -2.90 -54.48
C GLN A 314 38.00 -3.28 -54.55
N LYS A 315 38.63 -3.53 -53.39
CA LYS A 315 40.03 -3.99 -53.34
C LYS A 315 40.20 -5.36 -54.01
N GLY A 316 39.33 -6.32 -53.66
CA GLY A 316 39.35 -7.66 -54.25
C GLY A 316 39.13 -7.66 -55.75
N LEU A 317 38.22 -6.78 -56.26
CA LEU A 317 37.99 -6.66 -57.70
C LEU A 317 39.22 -6.10 -58.43
N LYS A 318 39.86 -5.05 -57.87
CA LYS A 318 41.08 -4.48 -58.44
C LYS A 318 42.25 -5.50 -58.45
N GLU A 319 42.44 -6.21 -57.37
CA GLU A 319 43.45 -7.22 -57.23
C GLU A 319 43.22 -8.43 -58.19
N GLY A 320 41.94 -8.90 -58.27
CA GLY A 320 41.56 -9.93 -59.20
C GLY A 320 41.85 -9.54 -60.68
N GLN A 321 41.52 -8.25 -61.03
CA GLN A 321 41.83 -7.72 -62.35
C GLN A 321 43.34 -7.65 -62.60
N ARG A 322 44.14 -7.30 -61.60
CA ARG A 322 45.59 -7.24 -61.68
C ARG A 322 46.17 -8.63 -61.95
N LEU A 323 45.79 -9.61 -61.14
CA LEU A 323 46.28 -11.00 -61.29
C LEU A 323 45.91 -11.63 -62.64
N SER A 324 44.63 -11.44 -63.06
CA SER A 324 44.19 -11.93 -64.37
C SER A 324 45.01 -11.33 -65.53
N ARG A 325 45.32 -10.00 -65.45
CA ARG A 325 46.16 -9.39 -66.48
C ARG A 325 47.60 -9.89 -66.50
N ILE A 326 48.19 -10.17 -65.34
CA ILE A 326 49.51 -10.75 -65.23
C ILE A 326 49.51 -12.15 -65.89
N GLU A 327 48.50 -12.96 -65.58
CA GLU A 327 48.28 -14.28 -66.11
C GLU A 327 48.15 -14.24 -67.64
N ASP A 328 47.25 -13.38 -68.17
CA ASP A 328 47.05 -13.16 -69.59
C ASP A 328 48.41 -12.80 -70.33
N ILE A 329 49.23 -11.91 -69.73
CA ILE A 329 50.50 -11.48 -70.31
C ILE A 329 51.49 -12.62 -70.32
N LEU A 330 51.60 -13.36 -69.22
CA LEU A 330 52.57 -14.50 -69.14
C LEU A 330 52.16 -15.61 -70.08
N GLU A 331 50.87 -15.91 -70.27
CA GLU A 331 50.36 -16.88 -71.20
C GLU A 331 50.74 -16.50 -72.65
N LEU A 332 50.40 -15.28 -73.09
CA LEU A 332 50.69 -14.77 -74.42
C LEU A 332 52.21 -14.76 -74.71
N LEU A 333 53.06 -14.43 -73.77
CA LEU A 333 54.50 -14.43 -73.93
C LEU A 333 55.07 -15.83 -73.97
N SER A 334 54.51 -16.80 -73.32
CA SER A 334 54.90 -18.19 -73.35
C SER A 334 54.69 -18.83 -74.71
N GLU A 335 53.73 -18.34 -75.50
CA GLU A 335 53.49 -18.83 -76.88
C GLU A 335 54.56 -18.33 -77.88
N ILE A 336 55.20 -17.18 -77.58
CA ILE A 336 56.21 -16.58 -78.50
C ILE A 336 57.66 -16.79 -78.05
N GLY A 337 57.90 -17.38 -76.89
CA GLY A 337 59.23 -17.70 -76.42
C GLY A 337 59.39 -18.04 -74.96
N CYS A 338 60.58 -18.42 -74.51
CA CYS A 338 60.87 -18.66 -73.10
C CYS A 338 61.07 -17.34 -72.35
N ILE A 339 60.20 -17.03 -71.36
CA ILE A 339 60.20 -15.76 -70.62
C ILE A 339 61.40 -15.79 -69.63
N PRO A 340 62.34 -14.85 -69.69
CA PRO A 340 63.39 -14.70 -68.69
C PRO A 340 62.83 -14.38 -67.30
N ASP A 341 63.56 -14.85 -66.27
CA ASP A 341 63.07 -14.71 -64.89
C ASP A 341 62.93 -13.25 -64.46
N ASP A 342 63.81 -12.36 -64.88
CA ASP A 342 63.73 -10.91 -64.60
C ASP A 342 62.49 -10.24 -65.21
N ILE A 343 62.09 -10.65 -66.42
CA ILE A 343 60.93 -10.19 -67.11
C ILE A 343 59.64 -10.69 -66.40
N ARG A 344 59.70 -11.98 -66.05
CA ARG A 344 58.58 -12.58 -65.24
C ARG A 344 58.39 -11.86 -63.91
N GLU A 345 59.48 -11.60 -63.18
CA GLU A 345 59.41 -10.89 -61.89
C GLU A 345 58.93 -9.48 -62.09
N ARG A 346 59.38 -8.78 -63.13
CA ARG A 346 58.89 -7.42 -63.42
C ARG A 346 57.42 -7.37 -63.76
N ILE A 347 56.89 -8.34 -64.50
CA ILE A 347 55.45 -8.43 -64.81
C ILE A 347 54.63 -8.74 -63.54
N THR A 348 55.08 -9.70 -62.72
CA THR A 348 54.37 -10.12 -61.53
C THR A 348 54.36 -9.07 -60.42
N SER A 349 55.42 -8.26 -60.34
CA SER A 349 55.52 -7.19 -59.33
C SER A 349 54.81 -5.90 -59.73
N GLU A 350 54.29 -5.74 -60.95
CA GLU A 350 53.64 -4.55 -61.41
C GLU A 350 52.28 -4.37 -60.73
N THR A 351 52.02 -3.18 -60.15
CA THR A 351 50.80 -2.87 -59.37
C THR A 351 49.80 -2.01 -60.16
N HIS A 352 50.27 -1.36 -61.25
CA HIS A 352 49.43 -0.43 -62.00
C HIS A 352 48.66 -1.14 -63.11
N LEU A 353 47.34 -1.19 -62.97
CA LEU A 353 46.47 -1.84 -63.94
C LEU A 353 46.60 -1.30 -65.37
N ASP A 354 46.92 -0.05 -65.55
CA ASP A 354 47.03 0.61 -66.87
C ASP A 354 48.34 0.20 -67.57
N THR A 355 49.39 0.06 -66.81
CA THR A 355 50.68 -0.55 -67.30
C THR A 355 50.44 -2.00 -67.74
N LEU A 356 49.79 -2.77 -66.91
CA LEU A 356 49.49 -4.17 -67.27
C LEU A 356 48.55 -4.27 -68.49
N LYS A 357 47.55 -3.36 -68.64
CA LYS A 357 46.77 -3.33 -69.88
C LYS A 357 47.57 -2.97 -71.10
N GLN A 358 48.58 -2.12 -71.00
CA GLN A 358 49.49 -1.76 -72.10
C GLN A 358 50.37 -2.97 -72.43
N TRP A 359 50.97 -3.60 -71.44
CA TRP A 359 51.79 -4.79 -71.65
C TRP A 359 50.99 -5.98 -72.23
N SER A 360 49.77 -6.22 -71.82
CA SER A 360 48.85 -7.23 -72.37
C SER A 360 48.60 -6.96 -73.88
N ARG A 361 48.36 -5.68 -74.23
CA ARG A 361 48.21 -5.29 -75.69
C ARG A 361 49.49 -5.46 -76.48
N ASN A 362 50.64 -5.18 -75.89
CA ASN A 362 51.96 -5.36 -76.53
C ASN A 362 52.23 -6.84 -76.68
N ALA A 363 52.03 -7.68 -75.64
CA ALA A 363 52.25 -9.14 -75.74
C ALA A 363 51.42 -9.79 -76.87
N ALA A 364 50.15 -9.35 -77.03
CA ALA A 364 49.28 -9.85 -78.10
C ALA A 364 49.69 -9.44 -79.54
N ARG A 365 50.62 -8.50 -79.70
CA ARG A 365 51.03 -7.94 -81.03
C ARG A 365 52.47 -8.23 -81.42
N CYS A 366 53.30 -8.59 -80.45
CA CYS A 366 54.70 -8.85 -80.71
C CYS A 366 54.88 -10.28 -81.31
N GLN A 367 55.81 -10.42 -82.25
CA GLN A 367 56.13 -11.70 -82.91
C GLN A 367 57.23 -12.47 -82.18
N ASN A 368 58.01 -11.79 -81.35
CA ASN A 368 59.03 -12.38 -80.52
C ASN A 368 59.18 -11.64 -79.20
N LEU A 369 59.93 -12.22 -78.28
CA LEU A 369 60.07 -11.69 -76.93
C LEU A 369 60.93 -10.42 -76.88
N GLU A 370 61.91 -10.25 -77.75
CA GLU A 370 62.79 -9.09 -77.82
C GLU A 370 61.95 -7.80 -78.15
N GLU A 371 61.04 -7.93 -79.10
CA GLU A 371 60.13 -6.85 -79.47
C GLU A 371 59.20 -6.44 -78.30
N PHE A 372 58.79 -7.40 -77.46
CA PHE A 372 58.00 -7.10 -76.26
C PHE A 372 58.81 -6.34 -75.21
N ILE A 373 60.07 -6.77 -74.98
CA ILE A 373 60.96 -6.13 -73.98
C ILE A 373 61.23 -4.67 -74.36
N GLU A 374 61.48 -4.41 -75.68
CA GLU A 374 61.65 -3.02 -76.14
C GLU A 374 60.42 -2.12 -75.93
N ARG A 375 59.23 -2.69 -75.90
CA ARG A 375 57.95 -1.98 -75.71
C ARG A 375 57.39 -2.02 -74.29
N MET A 376 58.04 -2.65 -73.35
CA MET A 376 57.68 -2.78 -71.94
C MET A 376 58.06 -1.52 -71.16
#